data_d4ae0916a9517ad4e58c500f0bc3a9ba
#
_entry.id   d4ae0916a9517ad4e58c500f0bc3a9ba
#
_cell.length_a   1.000
_cell.length_b   1.000
_cell.length_c   1.000
_cell.angle_alpha   90.00
_cell.angle_beta   90.00
_cell.angle_gamma   90.00
#
_symmetry.space_group_name_H-M   'P 1'
#
loop_
_entity.id
_entity.type
_entity.pdbx_description
1 polymer ?
#
loop_
_entity_poly.entity_id
_entity_poly.type
_entity_poly.pdbx_seq_one_letter_code
_entity_poly.pdbx_strand_id
1 'polypeptide(L)'
;MSVTANVLWVLRAAKKSGFTVSADSISKGVQYVEKCAMPDGRFRYRYWGLQAEPSLGGLGIIALANQGKLDHPLIPAARERIAYQYRRLTIDDLKKQRYAVYGCFYASLAMYVSGDDYWVPFYKKAVQMLAEMQRKDGEFADEADNTIYPTAMALMVLQAPLGYLPIYER
;
A
#
# COMPACT_ATOMS: atom_id res chain seq x y z
N MET A 1 2.38 12.62 -1.36
CA MET A 1 3.11 11.36 -1.57
C MET A 1 2.28 10.32 -2.32
N SER A 2 1.01 10.08 -1.95
CA SER A 2 0.16 9.05 -2.60
C SER A 2 0.04 9.22 -4.12
N VAL A 3 -0.26 10.42 -4.61
CA VAL A 3 -0.34 10.70 -6.05
C VAL A 3 0.98 10.37 -6.76
N THR A 4 2.12 10.81 -6.20
CA THR A 4 3.44 10.53 -6.77
C THR A 4 3.72 9.03 -6.84
N ALA A 5 3.39 8.27 -5.80
CA ALA A 5 3.57 6.81 -5.78
C ALA A 5 2.74 6.11 -6.86
N ASN A 6 1.47 6.52 -7.03
CA ASN A 6 0.61 5.99 -8.09
C ASN A 6 1.11 6.36 -9.50
N VAL A 7 1.60 7.59 -9.69
CA VAL A 7 2.20 8.01 -10.97
C VAL A 7 3.43 7.15 -11.28
N LEU A 8 4.32 6.91 -10.31
CA LEU A 8 5.47 6.03 -10.50
C LEU A 8 5.05 4.61 -10.91
N TRP A 9 3.96 4.10 -10.36
CA TRP A 9 3.40 2.80 -10.75
C TRP A 9 2.93 2.79 -12.20
N VAL A 10 2.16 3.82 -12.61
CA VAL A 10 1.71 3.98 -14.01
C VAL A 10 2.89 4.13 -14.96
N LEU A 11 3.90 4.91 -14.62
CA LEU A 11 5.10 5.09 -15.44
C LEU A 11 5.87 3.77 -15.62
N ARG A 12 5.94 2.92 -14.58
CA ARG A 12 6.50 1.58 -14.71
C ARG A 12 5.69 0.72 -15.67
N ALA A 13 4.36 0.69 -15.53
CA ALA A 13 3.48 -0.05 -16.40
C ALA A 13 3.64 0.40 -17.87
N ALA A 14 3.65 1.70 -18.12
CA ALA A 14 3.89 2.28 -19.44
C ALA A 14 5.23 1.82 -20.01
N LYS A 15 6.31 1.87 -19.22
CA LYS A 15 7.63 1.40 -19.65
C LYS A 15 7.63 -0.10 -19.98
N LYS A 16 6.99 -0.94 -19.17
CA LYS A 16 6.85 -2.38 -19.45
C LYS A 16 6.05 -2.65 -20.75
N SER A 17 5.11 -1.77 -21.07
CA SER A 17 4.31 -1.83 -22.29
C SER A 17 5.00 -1.21 -23.53
N GLY A 18 6.28 -0.86 -23.45
CA GLY A 18 7.06 -0.36 -24.57
C GLY A 18 7.00 1.16 -24.80
N PHE A 19 6.31 1.93 -23.95
CA PHE A 19 6.30 3.38 -24.06
C PHE A 19 7.61 3.99 -23.57
N THR A 20 8.06 5.06 -24.23
CA THR A 20 9.20 5.84 -23.78
C THR A 20 8.83 6.65 -22.54
N VAL A 21 9.51 6.38 -21.43
CA VAL A 21 9.29 7.07 -20.16
C VAL A 21 10.58 7.77 -19.72
N SER A 22 10.47 9.05 -19.34
CA SER A 22 11.59 9.83 -18.87
C SER A 22 12.21 9.27 -17.60
N ALA A 23 13.48 8.90 -17.64
CA ALA A 23 14.24 8.46 -16.46
C ALA A 23 14.35 9.56 -15.39
N ASP A 24 14.47 10.83 -15.81
CA ASP A 24 14.49 11.99 -14.91
C ASP A 24 13.17 12.14 -14.13
N SER A 25 12.03 11.97 -14.81
CA SER A 25 10.72 12.02 -14.15
C SER A 25 10.57 10.92 -13.09
N ILE A 26 11.02 9.69 -13.39
CA ILE A 26 11.04 8.59 -12.43
C ILE A 26 11.96 8.93 -11.25
N SER A 27 13.18 9.39 -11.52
CA SER A 27 14.17 9.73 -10.48
C SER A 27 13.64 10.80 -9.53
N LYS A 28 13.07 11.89 -10.07
CA LYS A 28 12.47 12.95 -9.25
C LYS A 28 11.29 12.46 -8.40
N GLY A 29 10.47 11.57 -8.96
CA GLY A 29 9.36 10.96 -8.22
C GLY A 29 9.85 10.10 -7.06
N VAL A 30 10.86 9.27 -7.27
CA VAL A 30 11.51 8.46 -6.22
C VAL A 30 12.10 9.34 -5.14
N GLN A 31 12.89 10.36 -5.50
CA GLN A 31 13.45 11.31 -4.53
C GLN A 31 12.37 12.01 -3.69
N TYR A 32 11.22 12.32 -4.28
CA TYR A 32 10.10 12.88 -3.53
C TYR A 32 9.55 11.88 -2.50
N VAL A 33 9.39 10.61 -2.88
CA VAL A 33 8.95 9.54 -1.94
C VAL A 33 9.96 9.38 -0.80
N GLU A 34 11.26 9.36 -1.11
CA GLU A 34 12.35 9.30 -0.12
C GLU A 34 12.29 10.46 0.87
N LYS A 35 12.07 11.70 0.39
CA LYS A 35 11.90 12.88 1.27
C LYS A 35 10.66 12.80 2.16
N CYS A 36 9.64 12.05 1.77
CA CYS A 36 8.46 11.83 2.59
C CYS A 36 8.67 10.76 3.69
N ALA A 37 9.71 9.94 3.58
CA ALA A 37 10.00 8.88 4.55
C ALA A 37 10.44 9.46 5.90
N MET A 38 10.11 8.72 6.95
CA MET A 38 10.53 9.00 8.33
C MET A 38 11.43 7.86 8.83
N PRO A 39 12.34 8.14 9.79
CA PRO A 39 13.26 7.12 10.30
C PRO A 39 12.58 5.89 10.91
N ASP A 40 11.33 6.03 11.37
CA ASP A 40 10.54 4.96 11.98
C ASP A 40 9.71 4.13 10.97
N GLY A 41 9.97 4.28 9.68
CA GLY A 41 9.30 3.56 8.60
C GLY A 41 7.94 4.12 8.18
N ARG A 42 7.50 5.23 8.76
CA ARG A 42 6.28 5.93 8.33
C ARG A 42 6.56 6.86 7.16
N PHE A 43 5.52 7.26 6.45
CA PHE A 43 5.59 8.27 5.39
C PHE A 43 4.65 9.43 5.67
N ARG A 44 5.11 10.64 5.34
CA ARG A 44 4.29 11.86 5.36
C ARG A 44 3.55 12.01 4.04
N TYR A 45 2.39 12.63 4.09
CA TYR A 45 1.67 12.96 2.86
C TYR A 45 2.43 13.98 2.00
N ARG A 46 3.08 14.97 2.66
CA ARG A 46 3.98 15.95 2.05
C ARG A 46 5.29 15.97 2.84
N TYR A 47 6.44 16.10 2.15
CA TYR A 47 7.76 16.04 2.83
C TYR A 47 7.95 17.13 3.89
N TRP A 48 7.26 18.28 3.74
CA TRP A 48 7.25 19.37 4.74
C TRP A 48 6.14 19.24 5.79
N GLY A 49 5.26 18.25 5.66
CA GLY A 49 4.18 18.02 6.63
C GLY A 49 4.69 17.30 7.87
N LEU A 50 4.00 17.51 8.99
CA LEU A 50 4.34 16.84 10.25
C LEU A 50 3.62 15.50 10.41
N GLN A 51 2.46 15.33 9.76
CA GLN A 51 1.62 14.15 9.94
C GLN A 51 2.07 13.00 9.02
N ALA A 52 2.26 11.85 9.65
CA ALA A 52 2.39 10.58 8.94
C ALA A 52 1.03 9.91 8.86
N GLU A 53 0.69 9.40 7.69
CA GLU A 53 -0.57 8.69 7.45
C GLU A 53 -0.28 7.17 7.42
N PRO A 54 -0.94 6.37 8.26
CA PRO A 54 -0.74 4.91 8.28
C PRO A 54 -0.95 4.25 6.91
N SER A 55 -1.91 4.76 6.14
CA SER A 55 -2.24 4.27 4.80
C SER A 55 -1.12 4.47 3.76
N LEU A 56 -0.10 5.27 4.05
CA LEU A 56 0.98 5.56 3.09
C LEU A 56 2.17 4.59 3.15
N GLY A 57 2.26 3.76 4.20
CA GLY A 57 3.38 2.83 4.36
C GLY A 57 3.52 1.87 3.18
N GLY A 58 2.42 1.22 2.81
CA GLY A 58 2.38 0.32 1.66
C GLY A 58 2.72 1.01 0.34
N LEU A 59 2.17 2.21 0.12
CA LEU A 59 2.49 3.02 -1.06
C LEU A 59 3.97 3.38 -1.16
N GLY A 60 4.61 3.71 -0.05
CA GLY A 60 6.05 4.00 -0.02
C GLY A 60 6.87 2.80 -0.47
N ILE A 61 6.58 1.61 0.07
CA ILE A 61 7.26 0.37 -0.34
C ILE A 61 7.04 0.09 -1.83
N ILE A 62 5.79 0.14 -2.30
CA ILE A 62 5.45 -0.17 -3.70
C ILE A 62 6.07 0.84 -4.66
N ALA A 63 6.12 2.12 -4.31
CA ALA A 63 6.77 3.14 -5.14
C ALA A 63 8.27 2.84 -5.36
N LEU A 64 8.97 2.37 -4.34
CA LEU A 64 10.37 2.01 -4.40
C LEU A 64 10.58 0.64 -5.08
N ALA A 65 9.84 -0.38 -4.67
CA ALA A 65 9.90 -1.73 -5.22
C ALA A 65 9.60 -1.74 -6.73
N ASN A 66 8.62 -0.97 -7.16
CA ASN A 66 8.23 -0.83 -8.56
C ASN A 66 9.31 -0.25 -9.47
N GLN A 67 10.35 0.36 -8.91
CA GLN A 67 11.52 0.82 -9.68
C GLN A 67 12.68 -0.20 -9.67
N GLY A 68 12.41 -1.45 -9.28
CA GLY A 68 13.43 -2.48 -9.13
C GLY A 68 14.33 -2.29 -7.91
N LYS A 69 13.88 -1.51 -6.93
CA LYS A 69 14.65 -1.16 -5.72
C LYS A 69 14.09 -1.89 -4.49
N LEU A 70 13.91 -3.20 -4.58
CA LEU A 70 13.45 -4.02 -3.43
C LEU A 70 14.45 -4.02 -2.25
N ASP A 71 15.72 -3.75 -2.52
CA ASP A 71 16.80 -3.61 -1.55
C ASP A 71 16.95 -2.16 -1.01
N HIS A 72 16.05 -1.26 -1.36
CA HIS A 72 16.14 0.14 -0.94
C HIS A 72 16.14 0.27 0.60
N PRO A 73 17.06 1.07 1.19
CA PRO A 73 17.25 1.16 2.65
C PRO A 73 16.01 1.55 3.46
N LEU A 74 15.03 2.20 2.85
CA LEU A 74 13.77 2.59 3.51
C LEU A 74 12.75 1.45 3.60
N ILE A 75 12.88 0.41 2.79
CA ILE A 75 11.89 -0.68 2.75
C ILE A 75 11.85 -1.49 4.04
N PRO A 76 12.99 -1.92 4.64
CA PRO A 76 12.96 -2.71 5.86
C PRO A 76 12.19 -2.05 7.00
N ALA A 77 12.46 -0.78 7.30
CA ALA A 77 11.78 -0.05 8.37
C ALA A 77 10.27 0.11 8.09
N ALA A 78 9.90 0.44 6.85
CA ALA A 78 8.51 0.59 6.45
C ALA A 78 7.74 -0.74 6.52
N ARG A 79 8.35 -1.82 6.07
CA ARG A 79 7.81 -3.17 6.13
C ARG A 79 7.57 -3.63 7.57
N GLU A 80 8.56 -3.47 8.44
CA GLU A 80 8.42 -3.80 9.86
C GLU A 80 7.33 -2.96 10.55
N ARG A 81 7.19 -1.69 10.16
CA ARG A 81 6.14 -0.82 10.68
C ARG A 81 4.74 -1.33 10.34
N ILE A 82 4.51 -1.73 9.09
CA ILE A 82 3.22 -2.33 8.68
C ILE A 82 3.00 -3.66 9.41
N ALA A 83 4.00 -4.53 9.43
CA ALA A 83 3.93 -5.82 10.11
C ALA A 83 3.62 -5.64 11.61
N TYR A 84 4.23 -4.65 12.27
CA TYR A 84 3.93 -4.30 13.65
C TYR A 84 2.47 -3.86 13.83
N GLN A 85 1.96 -2.96 12.98
CA GLN A 85 0.58 -2.50 13.05
C GLN A 85 -0.41 -3.67 12.97
N TYR A 86 -0.29 -4.53 11.98
CA TYR A 86 -1.19 -5.65 11.79
C TYR A 86 -1.03 -6.76 12.86
N ARG A 87 0.12 -6.87 13.50
CA ARG A 87 0.31 -7.79 14.63
C ARG A 87 -0.25 -7.26 15.95
N ARG A 88 -0.18 -5.96 16.21
CA ARG A 88 -0.45 -5.34 17.52
C ARG A 88 -1.81 -4.70 17.63
N LEU A 89 -2.29 -4.05 16.58
CA LEU A 89 -3.59 -3.39 16.62
C LEU A 89 -4.72 -4.42 16.62
N THR A 90 -5.80 -4.09 17.33
CA THR A 90 -7.05 -4.85 17.25
C THR A 90 -7.71 -4.63 15.90
N ILE A 91 -8.69 -5.46 15.55
CA ILE A 91 -9.50 -5.22 14.34
C ILE A 91 -10.20 -3.88 14.42
N ASP A 92 -10.73 -3.53 15.57
CA ASP A 92 -11.40 -2.23 15.78
C ASP A 92 -10.44 -1.05 15.60
N ASP A 93 -9.18 -1.15 16.04
CA ASP A 93 -8.19 -0.12 15.80
C ASP A 93 -7.86 0.03 14.31
N LEU A 94 -7.78 -1.08 13.58
CA LEU A 94 -7.52 -1.08 12.14
C LEU A 94 -8.69 -0.47 11.36
N LYS A 95 -9.94 -0.82 11.71
CA LYS A 95 -11.15 -0.27 11.08
C LYS A 95 -11.31 1.24 11.29
N LYS A 96 -10.87 1.75 12.44
CA LYS A 96 -10.92 3.18 12.78
C LYS A 96 -9.81 4.01 12.13
N GLN A 97 -8.84 3.39 11.46
CA GLN A 97 -7.82 4.15 10.74
C GLN A 97 -8.43 4.90 9.57
N ARG A 98 -8.03 6.16 9.41
CA ARG A 98 -8.41 6.93 8.24
C ARG A 98 -8.00 6.20 6.96
N TYR A 99 -8.92 6.07 6.04
CA TYR A 99 -8.71 5.32 4.79
C TYR A 99 -8.34 3.85 5.00
N ALA A 100 -9.01 3.16 5.94
CA ALA A 100 -8.68 1.79 6.35
C ALA A 100 -8.56 0.81 5.17
N VAL A 101 -9.56 0.75 4.28
CA VAL A 101 -9.55 -0.15 3.11
C VAL A 101 -8.45 0.23 2.11
N TYR A 102 -8.29 1.53 1.85
CA TYR A 102 -7.20 2.05 0.99
C TYR A 102 -5.82 1.66 1.53
N GLY A 103 -5.60 1.89 2.83
CA GLY A 103 -4.36 1.52 3.50
C GLY A 103 -4.11 0.01 3.47
N CYS A 104 -5.16 -0.79 3.71
CA CYS A 104 -5.10 -2.25 3.63
C CYS A 104 -4.70 -2.74 2.25
N PHE A 105 -5.25 -2.15 1.18
CA PHE A 105 -4.91 -2.52 -0.20
C PHE A 105 -3.43 -2.30 -0.51
N TYR A 106 -2.88 -1.12 -0.24
CA TYR A 106 -1.46 -0.87 -0.50
C TYR A 106 -0.53 -1.63 0.45
N ALA A 107 -0.95 -1.84 1.70
CA ALA A 107 -0.22 -2.71 2.61
C ALA A 107 -0.20 -4.16 2.11
N SER A 108 -1.30 -4.65 1.51
CA SER A 108 -1.34 -6.00 0.94
C SER A 108 -0.33 -6.19 -0.19
N LEU A 109 -0.24 -5.23 -1.11
CA LEU A 109 0.77 -5.27 -2.17
C LEU A 109 2.19 -5.28 -1.59
N ALA A 110 2.46 -4.40 -0.62
CA ALA A 110 3.76 -4.28 0.02
C ALA A 110 4.16 -5.55 0.78
N MET A 111 3.24 -6.13 1.54
CA MET A 111 3.50 -7.35 2.31
C MET A 111 3.64 -8.57 1.38
N TYR A 112 2.88 -8.62 0.29
CA TYR A 112 3.00 -9.68 -0.70
C TYR A 112 4.39 -9.71 -1.34
N VAL A 113 4.90 -8.58 -1.84
CA VAL A 113 6.25 -8.50 -2.42
C VAL A 113 7.38 -8.67 -1.39
N SER A 114 7.06 -8.56 -0.10
CA SER A 114 8.01 -8.75 1.00
C SER A 114 8.23 -10.22 1.38
N GLY A 115 7.47 -11.15 0.83
CA GLY A 115 7.59 -12.58 1.10
C GLY A 115 6.57 -13.12 2.13
N ASP A 116 6.52 -14.46 2.22
CA ASP A 116 5.46 -15.15 2.97
C ASP A 116 5.51 -14.91 4.48
N ASP A 117 6.69 -14.70 5.05
CA ASP A 117 6.83 -14.36 6.48
C ASP A 117 6.10 -13.06 6.87
N TYR A 118 5.95 -12.14 5.92
CA TYR A 118 5.19 -10.91 6.09
C TYR A 118 3.75 -11.03 5.59
N TRP A 119 3.60 -11.68 4.43
CA TRP A 119 2.31 -11.80 3.77
C TRP A 119 1.29 -12.61 4.57
N VAL A 120 1.65 -13.82 5.01
CA VAL A 120 0.69 -14.74 5.63
C VAL A 120 0.06 -14.17 6.91
N PRO A 121 0.85 -13.65 7.90
CA PRO A 121 0.26 -13.08 9.10
C PRO A 121 -0.52 -11.78 8.81
N PHE A 122 -0.05 -10.96 7.87
CA PHE A 122 -0.78 -9.78 7.42
C PHE A 122 -2.13 -10.15 6.82
N TYR A 123 -2.15 -11.08 5.86
CA TYR A 123 -3.35 -11.45 5.12
C TYR A 123 -4.44 -12.00 6.02
N LYS A 124 -4.10 -12.87 6.97
CA LYS A 124 -5.05 -13.38 7.97
C LYS A 124 -5.77 -12.24 8.70
N LYS A 125 -5.04 -11.23 9.14
CA LYS A 125 -5.58 -10.07 9.86
C LYS A 125 -6.39 -9.16 8.94
N ALA A 126 -5.92 -8.93 7.72
CA ALA A 126 -6.59 -8.11 6.71
C ALA A 126 -7.96 -8.71 6.33
N VAL A 127 -8.03 -10.02 6.12
CA VAL A 127 -9.31 -10.70 5.83
C VAL A 127 -10.30 -10.56 6.98
N GLN A 128 -9.86 -10.73 8.24
CA GLN A 128 -10.72 -10.51 9.40
C GLN A 128 -11.26 -9.08 9.45
N MET A 129 -10.38 -8.09 9.26
CA MET A 129 -10.77 -6.68 9.23
C MET A 129 -11.81 -6.41 8.12
N LEU A 130 -11.54 -6.88 6.91
CA LEU A 130 -12.44 -6.68 5.77
C LEU A 130 -13.78 -7.38 6.01
N ALA A 131 -13.80 -8.62 6.53
CA ALA A 131 -15.03 -9.32 6.83
C ALA A 131 -15.93 -8.56 7.82
N GLU A 132 -15.32 -7.91 8.83
CA GLU A 132 -16.06 -7.08 9.79
C GLU A 132 -16.47 -5.70 9.23
N MET A 133 -15.81 -5.20 8.19
CA MET A 133 -16.16 -3.94 7.52
C MET A 133 -17.20 -4.11 6.43
N GLN A 134 -17.42 -5.34 5.96
CA GLN A 134 -18.38 -5.61 4.90
C GLN A 134 -19.81 -5.33 5.36
N ARG A 135 -20.54 -4.58 4.57
CA ARG A 135 -21.94 -4.28 4.80
C ARG A 135 -22.83 -5.49 4.47
N LYS A 136 -24.08 -5.48 4.92
CA LYS A 136 -25.06 -6.56 4.65
C LYS A 136 -25.36 -6.76 3.17
N ASP A 137 -25.23 -5.70 2.37
CA ASP A 137 -25.38 -5.73 0.91
C ASP A 137 -24.12 -6.22 0.17
N GLY A 138 -23.04 -6.50 0.92
CA GLY A 138 -21.77 -6.97 0.38
C GLY A 138 -20.77 -5.88 0.04
N GLU A 139 -21.15 -4.61 0.10
CA GLU A 139 -20.29 -3.48 -0.21
C GLU A 139 -19.33 -3.12 0.95
N PHE A 140 -18.31 -2.34 0.62
CA PHE A 140 -17.43 -1.65 1.57
C PHE A 140 -17.56 -0.15 1.35
N ALA A 141 -17.51 0.64 2.42
CA ALA A 141 -17.60 2.10 2.32
C ALA A 141 -16.39 2.81 2.95
N ASP A 142 -16.08 4.00 2.45
CA ASP A 142 -15.16 4.93 3.08
C ASP A 142 -15.89 5.88 4.06
N GLU A 143 -15.15 6.84 4.64
CA GLU A 143 -15.70 7.79 5.60
C GLU A 143 -16.71 8.77 4.98
N ALA A 144 -16.76 8.89 3.65
CA ALA A 144 -17.71 9.73 2.90
C ALA A 144 -18.86 8.92 2.31
N ASP A 145 -19.01 7.67 2.73
CA ASP A 145 -20.04 6.73 2.26
C ASP A 145 -19.93 6.35 0.77
N ASN A 146 -18.76 6.58 0.13
CA ASN A 146 -18.54 6.03 -1.19
C ASN A 146 -18.27 4.53 -1.07
N THR A 147 -18.84 3.74 -1.99
CA THR A 147 -18.72 2.27 -1.95
C THR A 147 -17.91 1.70 -3.10
N ILE A 148 -17.88 2.36 -4.25
CA ILE A 148 -17.30 1.81 -5.49
C ILE A 148 -15.82 1.48 -5.31
N TYR A 149 -14.98 2.46 -4.99
CA TYR A 149 -13.55 2.20 -4.90
C TYR A 149 -13.14 1.35 -3.67
N PRO A 150 -13.74 1.54 -2.47
CA PRO A 150 -13.41 0.67 -1.33
C PRO A 150 -13.79 -0.78 -1.59
N THR A 151 -14.94 -1.04 -2.22
CA THR A 151 -15.34 -2.40 -2.61
C THR A 151 -14.36 -2.99 -3.61
N ALA A 152 -13.98 -2.25 -4.65
CA ALA A 152 -12.98 -2.72 -5.60
C ALA A 152 -11.63 -3.04 -4.94
N MET A 153 -11.14 -2.17 -4.05
CA MET A 153 -9.89 -2.40 -3.32
C MET A 153 -9.96 -3.60 -2.37
N ALA A 154 -11.07 -3.75 -1.63
CA ALA A 154 -11.27 -4.91 -0.76
C ALA A 154 -11.27 -6.22 -1.56
N LEU A 155 -11.98 -6.26 -2.69
CA LEU A 155 -11.99 -7.43 -3.57
C LEU A 155 -10.59 -7.76 -4.10
N MET A 156 -9.79 -6.77 -4.49
CA MET A 156 -8.40 -6.99 -4.91
C MET A 156 -7.55 -7.61 -3.79
N VAL A 157 -7.71 -7.18 -2.55
CA VAL A 157 -7.02 -7.80 -1.41
C VAL A 157 -7.47 -9.25 -1.22
N LEU A 158 -8.78 -9.50 -1.22
CA LEU A 158 -9.35 -10.84 -1.00
C LEU A 158 -8.97 -11.84 -2.09
N GLN A 159 -8.81 -11.37 -3.33
CA GLN A 159 -8.41 -12.19 -4.49
C GLN A 159 -6.90 -12.41 -4.61
N ALA A 160 -6.09 -11.72 -3.82
CA ALA A 160 -4.63 -11.80 -3.91
C ALA A 160 -4.07 -13.26 -3.91
N PRO A 161 -4.54 -14.19 -3.04
CA PRO A 161 -4.05 -15.56 -3.05
C PRO A 161 -4.41 -16.36 -4.30
N LEU A 162 -5.37 -15.90 -5.09
CA LEU A 162 -5.81 -16.60 -6.31
C LEU A 162 -4.87 -16.34 -7.50
N GLY A 163 -3.97 -15.36 -7.39
CA GLY A 163 -3.01 -15.06 -8.45
C GLY A 163 -3.59 -14.48 -9.73
N TYR A 164 -4.86 -14.04 -9.72
CA TYR A 164 -5.54 -13.52 -10.92
C TYR A 164 -5.11 -12.09 -11.27
N LEU A 165 -4.54 -11.37 -10.34
CA LEU A 165 -4.23 -9.95 -10.53
C LEU A 165 -2.73 -9.75 -10.80
N PRO A 166 -2.35 -9.22 -11.98
CA PRO A 166 -0.94 -8.96 -12.31
C PRO A 166 -0.24 -7.98 -11.38
N ILE A 167 -0.99 -7.26 -10.56
CA ILE A 167 -0.44 -6.32 -9.56
C ILE A 167 0.24 -7.04 -8.39
N TYR A 168 -0.04 -8.34 -8.17
CA TYR A 168 0.59 -9.19 -7.16
C TYR A 168 1.69 -10.07 -7.80
N GLU A 169 2.58 -9.45 -8.58
CA GLU A 169 3.80 -10.12 -9.09
C GLU A 169 4.92 -10.06 -8.05
N ARG A 170 5.66 -11.16 -7.90
CA ARG A 170 6.90 -11.27 -7.13
C ARG A 170 8.12 -11.37 -8.03
#